data_e5d6b21c78c91ebab341d12ae1eec722
#
_entry.id   e5d6b21c78c91ebab341d12ae1eec722
#
_cell.length_a   1.000
_cell.length_b   1.000
_cell.length_c   1.000
_cell.angle_alpha   90.00
_cell.angle_beta   90.00
_cell.angle_gamma   90.00
#
_symmetry.space_group_name_H-M   'P 1'
#
loop_
_entity.id
_entity.type
_entity.pdbx_description
1 polymer ?
#
loop_
_entity_poly.entity_id
_entity_poly.type
_entity_poly.pdbx_seq_one_letter_code
_entity_poly.pdbx_strand_id
1 'polypeptide(L)'
;MADPYIKLEHITKSFDSVYANKDISVDVYKGEILALLGENGSGKSTLVNMLSGIYTPDSGTISIDGKKMHFGSPGDAIKAGIGMVHQHFKLVDVMTAAENVVMGHIKHFVTSKKRMAHHVNKLNEKYGLNVTPDKKIYNMSVSEKQAVEIMKAFYQGANVLILDEPTAVLTPQEITALFAILRKMKEQGCTIIIITHKMAEVMDISDRVTVLRKGECIGTVKTSETTPQQLTEMMVGKAVTLEIERPQCCDYNAKPMLSVKNLTKKNTDGVNVLDNVNFDVYGGEILGVAGIAGSGQKELCEIIAGLDKMTDGDIEFDGDSIKGLDPRAIIRKGISMSFVPEDRLGMGLVAGMSITNNVILKSYNHNPGPFIDSKFAKKLAEQIVHDFDIYTPSVNYTVKKLSGGNIQKVLLGREIWLSPQGVINAASLHISRLSRKRS
;
A
#
# COMPACT_ATOMS: atom_id res chain seq x y z
N MET A 1 32.07 -17.90 -7.88
CA MET A 1 30.81 -17.13 -7.86
C MET A 1 31.12 -15.78 -8.47
N ALA A 2 30.23 -15.19 -9.25
CA ALA A 2 30.47 -13.84 -9.77
C ALA A 2 30.45 -12.84 -8.62
N ASP A 3 31.27 -11.79 -8.70
CA ASP A 3 31.28 -10.72 -7.70
C ASP A 3 29.97 -9.94 -7.77
N PRO A 4 29.38 -9.56 -6.63
CA PRO A 4 28.15 -8.76 -6.62
C PRO A 4 28.39 -7.38 -7.23
N TYR A 5 27.43 -6.95 -8.05
CA TYR A 5 27.45 -5.61 -8.66
C TYR A 5 27.14 -4.51 -7.64
N ILE A 6 26.10 -4.75 -6.80
CA ILE A 6 25.80 -3.91 -5.63
C ILE A 6 25.97 -4.78 -4.40
N LYS A 7 26.71 -4.30 -3.42
CA LYS A 7 26.90 -4.96 -2.13
C LYS A 7 26.50 -4.02 -1.01
N LEU A 8 25.54 -4.46 -0.23
CA LEU A 8 25.14 -3.84 1.03
C LEU A 8 25.74 -4.68 2.16
N GLU A 9 26.52 -4.08 3.04
CA GLU A 9 27.19 -4.78 4.14
C GLU A 9 26.87 -4.11 5.47
N HIS A 10 26.23 -4.88 6.37
CA HIS A 10 25.93 -4.46 7.74
C HIS A 10 25.15 -3.14 7.84
N ILE A 11 24.22 -2.90 6.89
CA ILE A 11 23.44 -1.66 6.81
C ILE A 11 22.48 -1.56 7.99
N THR A 12 22.62 -0.49 8.75
CA THR A 12 21.73 -0.15 9.85
C THR A 12 21.16 1.24 9.67
N LYS A 13 19.85 1.39 9.89
CA LYS A 13 19.15 2.67 9.90
C LYS A 13 18.08 2.68 10.99
N SER A 14 18.14 3.71 11.84
CA SER A 14 17.16 3.97 12.88
C SER A 14 16.47 5.31 12.66
N PHE A 15 15.26 5.41 13.15
CA PHE A 15 14.51 6.66 13.27
C PHE A 15 14.04 6.77 14.73
N ASP A 16 14.52 7.80 15.43
CA ASP A 16 14.37 7.92 16.88
C ASP A 16 14.87 6.63 17.58
N SER A 17 13.98 5.92 18.28
CA SER A 17 14.28 4.67 18.99
C SER A 17 13.98 3.38 18.22
N VAL A 18 13.55 3.49 16.95
CA VAL A 18 13.09 2.36 16.15
C VAL A 18 14.07 2.04 15.03
N TYR A 19 14.62 0.83 15.03
CA TYR A 19 15.41 0.33 13.90
C TYR A 19 14.50 -0.01 12.72
N ALA A 20 14.62 0.75 11.64
CA ALA A 20 13.95 0.43 10.38
C ALA A 20 14.72 -0.65 9.59
N ASN A 21 16.05 -0.62 9.68
CA ASN A 21 16.95 -1.67 9.19
C ASN A 21 18.02 -1.91 10.25
N LYS A 22 18.31 -3.19 10.50
CA LYS A 22 19.29 -3.60 11.51
C LYS A 22 20.19 -4.67 10.93
N ASP A 23 21.47 -4.33 10.76
CA ASP A 23 22.51 -5.24 10.28
C ASP A 23 22.17 -5.99 8.98
N ILE A 24 21.64 -5.27 7.98
CA ILE A 24 21.23 -5.87 6.71
C ILE A 24 22.42 -6.01 5.77
N SER A 25 22.63 -7.23 5.25
CA SER A 25 23.56 -7.52 4.18
C SER A 25 22.82 -8.15 2.99
N VAL A 26 23.02 -7.56 1.80
CA VAL A 26 22.37 -8.02 0.55
C VAL A 26 23.32 -7.82 -0.62
N ASP A 27 23.44 -8.86 -1.44
CA ASP A 27 24.20 -8.84 -2.68
C ASP A 27 23.25 -8.81 -3.88
N VAL A 28 23.49 -7.89 -4.83
CA VAL A 28 22.75 -7.78 -6.10
C VAL A 28 23.73 -8.01 -7.24
N TYR A 29 23.40 -8.92 -8.16
CA TYR A 29 24.27 -9.25 -9.28
C TYR A 29 23.88 -8.46 -10.53
N LYS A 30 24.84 -8.28 -11.44
CA LYS A 30 24.62 -7.53 -12.67
C LYS A 30 23.64 -8.26 -13.59
N GLY A 31 22.61 -7.56 -14.07
CA GLY A 31 21.62 -8.11 -15.01
C GLY A 31 20.64 -9.10 -14.36
N GLU A 32 20.50 -9.11 -13.02
CA GLU A 32 19.45 -9.88 -12.35
C GLU A 32 18.24 -9.01 -12.02
N ILE A 33 17.12 -9.65 -11.79
CA ILE A 33 15.94 -9.06 -11.14
C ILE A 33 15.87 -9.61 -9.71
N LEU A 34 16.22 -8.79 -8.73
CA LEU A 34 16.13 -9.10 -7.32
C LEU A 34 14.80 -8.59 -6.75
N ALA A 35 14.00 -9.46 -6.16
CA ALA A 35 12.83 -9.05 -5.40
C ALA A 35 13.19 -8.80 -3.93
N LEU A 36 12.78 -7.66 -3.39
CA LEU A 36 12.76 -7.39 -1.95
C LEU A 36 11.34 -7.65 -1.43
N LEU A 37 11.19 -8.74 -0.68
CA LEU A 37 9.91 -9.24 -0.18
C LEU A 37 9.83 -9.02 1.33
N GLY A 38 8.64 -8.75 1.85
CA GLY A 38 8.38 -8.61 3.29
C GLY A 38 7.08 -7.88 3.55
N GLU A 39 6.59 -7.95 4.78
CA GLU A 39 5.39 -7.22 5.20
C GLU A 39 5.58 -5.70 5.18
N ASN A 40 4.47 -4.96 5.27
CA ASN A 40 4.53 -3.50 5.42
C ASN A 40 5.26 -3.14 6.72
N GLY A 41 6.24 -2.23 6.63
CA GLY A 41 7.08 -1.87 7.78
C GLY A 41 8.27 -2.79 8.03
N SER A 42 8.56 -3.77 7.15
CA SER A 42 9.74 -4.65 7.29
C SER A 42 11.07 -3.99 6.93
N GLY A 43 11.07 -2.71 6.49
CA GLY A 43 12.29 -1.95 6.18
C GLY A 43 12.65 -1.88 4.69
N LYS A 44 11.86 -2.46 3.76
CA LYS A 44 12.14 -2.48 2.31
C LYS A 44 12.36 -1.09 1.72
N SER A 45 11.38 -0.21 1.86
CA SER A 45 11.46 1.16 1.32
C SER A 45 12.57 1.97 1.98
N THR A 46 12.88 1.72 3.27
CA THR A 46 14.02 2.36 3.94
C THR A 46 15.34 1.93 3.32
N LEU A 47 15.50 0.62 3.04
CA LEU A 47 16.72 0.08 2.43
C LEU A 47 16.97 0.67 1.03
N VAL A 48 15.93 0.71 0.18
CA VAL A 48 16.11 1.28 -1.16
C VAL A 48 16.21 2.80 -1.16
N ASN A 49 15.64 3.48 -0.18
CA ASN A 49 15.84 4.92 0.01
C ASN A 49 17.28 5.26 0.41
N MET A 50 18.01 4.34 1.03
CA MET A 50 19.45 4.50 1.24
C MET A 50 20.24 4.28 -0.06
N LEU A 51 19.86 3.30 -0.89
CA LEU A 51 20.43 3.11 -2.22
C LEU A 51 20.15 4.29 -3.17
N SER A 52 19.01 4.92 -3.05
CA SER A 52 18.64 6.09 -3.88
C SER A 52 19.15 7.43 -3.32
N GLY A 53 19.88 7.43 -2.20
CA GLY A 53 20.45 8.63 -1.59
C GLY A 53 19.46 9.55 -0.90
N ILE A 54 18.24 9.08 -0.62
CA ILE A 54 17.24 9.82 0.18
C ILE A 54 17.59 9.76 1.67
N TYR A 55 18.09 8.60 2.12
CA TYR A 55 18.60 8.43 3.48
C TYR A 55 20.07 8.02 3.45
N THR A 56 20.82 8.43 4.47
CA THR A 56 22.15 7.92 4.74
C THR A 56 22.07 6.81 5.80
N PRO A 57 22.72 5.65 5.61
CA PRO A 57 22.81 4.63 6.65
C PRO A 57 23.52 5.17 7.90
N ASP A 58 23.10 4.72 9.08
CA ASP A 58 23.76 5.08 10.34
C ASP A 58 25.07 4.29 10.51
N SER A 59 25.11 3.05 9.98
CA SER A 59 26.33 2.22 9.88
C SER A 59 26.24 1.26 8.70
N GLY A 60 27.36 0.63 8.36
CA GLY A 60 27.49 -0.26 7.23
C GLY A 60 28.09 0.40 5.99
N THR A 61 28.19 -0.35 4.91
CA THR A 61 28.77 0.14 3.65
C THR A 61 27.94 -0.27 2.45
N ILE A 62 27.86 0.63 1.47
CA ILE A 62 27.27 0.39 0.15
C ILE A 62 28.42 0.39 -0.86
N SER A 63 28.54 -0.64 -1.68
CA SER A 63 29.52 -0.71 -2.74
C SER A 63 28.83 -0.99 -4.08
N ILE A 64 29.32 -0.37 -5.16
CA ILE A 64 28.87 -0.61 -6.53
C ILE A 64 30.12 -0.89 -7.37
N ASP A 65 30.10 -2.00 -8.10
CA ASP A 65 31.23 -2.46 -8.90
C ASP A 65 32.55 -2.44 -8.13
N GLY A 66 32.51 -2.96 -6.89
CA GLY A 66 33.63 -3.02 -5.94
C GLY A 66 34.06 -1.70 -5.31
N LYS A 67 33.45 -0.56 -5.69
CA LYS A 67 33.77 0.76 -5.15
C LYS A 67 32.82 1.14 -4.03
N LYS A 68 33.37 1.52 -2.88
CA LYS A 68 32.55 2.07 -1.78
C LYS A 68 31.91 3.39 -2.20
N MET A 69 30.60 3.48 -2.01
CA MET A 69 29.79 4.65 -2.34
C MET A 69 29.28 5.33 -1.07
N HIS A 70 29.21 6.63 -1.11
CA HIS A 70 28.54 7.42 -0.09
C HIS A 70 27.53 8.33 -0.77
N PHE A 71 26.25 8.10 -0.51
CA PHE A 71 25.18 8.90 -1.10
C PHE A 71 24.71 9.96 -0.09
N GLY A 72 25.08 11.21 -0.33
CA GLY A 72 24.60 12.36 0.44
C GLY A 72 23.33 12.98 -0.14
N SER A 73 23.00 12.61 -1.38
CA SER A 73 21.83 13.12 -2.10
C SER A 73 21.35 12.13 -3.17
N PRO A 74 20.08 12.24 -3.63
CA PRO A 74 19.61 11.48 -4.79
C PRO A 74 20.41 11.71 -6.06
N GLY A 75 20.98 12.92 -6.22
CA GLY A 75 21.85 13.24 -7.35
C GLY A 75 23.13 12.38 -7.39
N ASP A 76 23.64 11.94 -6.26
CA ASP A 76 24.82 11.06 -6.20
C ASP A 76 24.48 9.64 -6.63
N ALA A 77 23.32 9.14 -6.24
CA ALA A 77 22.81 7.83 -6.66
C ALA A 77 22.54 7.81 -8.18
N ILE A 78 21.95 8.88 -8.73
CA ILE A 78 21.75 9.02 -10.18
C ILE A 78 23.10 9.02 -10.95
N LYS A 79 24.10 9.75 -10.46
CA LYS A 79 25.46 9.73 -11.07
C LYS A 79 26.11 8.35 -10.99
N ALA A 80 25.80 7.56 -9.98
CA ALA A 80 26.24 6.17 -9.85
C ALA A 80 25.42 5.19 -10.73
N GLY A 81 24.46 5.69 -11.51
CA GLY A 81 23.63 4.89 -12.40
C GLY A 81 22.43 4.21 -11.72
N ILE A 82 22.00 4.68 -10.55
CA ILE A 82 20.78 4.18 -9.87
C ILE A 82 19.60 5.07 -10.21
N GLY A 83 18.55 4.51 -10.82
CA GLY A 83 17.26 5.13 -11.04
C GLY A 83 16.20 4.50 -10.14
N MET A 84 15.30 5.31 -9.57
CA MET A 84 14.21 4.83 -8.74
C MET A 84 12.86 5.35 -9.24
N VAL A 85 11.91 4.44 -9.36
CA VAL A 85 10.48 4.71 -9.61
C VAL A 85 9.76 4.50 -8.27
N HIS A 86 9.19 5.57 -7.76
CA HIS A 86 8.49 5.58 -6.48
C HIS A 86 7.05 5.05 -6.61
N GLN A 87 6.48 4.59 -5.52
CA GLN A 87 5.07 4.19 -5.43
C GLN A 87 4.11 5.32 -5.86
N HIS A 88 4.45 6.57 -5.56
CA HIS A 88 3.73 7.76 -6.05
C HIS A 88 4.59 8.48 -7.08
N PHE A 89 4.06 8.64 -8.29
CA PHE A 89 4.77 9.23 -9.42
C PHE A 89 5.28 10.65 -9.12
N LYS A 90 6.52 10.91 -9.50
CA LYS A 90 7.19 12.21 -9.37
C LYS A 90 7.17 12.96 -10.71
N LEU A 91 6.00 13.01 -11.34
CA LEU A 91 5.75 13.67 -12.62
C LEU A 91 5.03 15.01 -12.42
N VAL A 92 5.27 15.95 -13.33
CA VAL A 92 4.57 17.23 -13.37
C VAL A 92 3.39 17.09 -14.33
N ASP A 93 2.18 17.10 -13.80
CA ASP A 93 0.96 16.78 -14.54
C ASP A 93 0.68 17.70 -15.74
N VAL A 94 1.00 19.00 -15.63
CA VAL A 94 0.77 20.00 -16.69
C VAL A 94 1.78 19.92 -17.84
N MET A 95 2.87 19.17 -17.67
CA MET A 95 3.89 18.96 -18.69
C MET A 95 3.60 17.74 -19.55
N THR A 96 4.24 17.69 -20.73
CA THR A 96 4.22 16.51 -21.60
C THR A 96 5.16 15.42 -21.08
N ALA A 97 5.02 14.19 -21.61
CA ALA A 97 5.94 13.10 -21.29
C ALA A 97 7.38 13.47 -21.62
N ALA A 98 7.62 14.02 -22.80
CA ALA A 98 8.95 14.42 -23.25
C ALA A 98 9.57 15.49 -22.35
N GLU A 99 8.81 16.47 -21.92
CA GLU A 99 9.26 17.49 -20.96
C GLU A 99 9.63 16.89 -19.61
N ASN A 100 8.83 15.95 -19.07
CA ASN A 100 9.12 15.25 -17.82
C ASN A 100 10.38 14.37 -17.90
N VAL A 101 10.57 13.66 -19.01
CA VAL A 101 11.74 12.78 -19.22
C VAL A 101 13.04 13.56 -19.21
N VAL A 102 13.09 14.70 -19.89
CA VAL A 102 14.33 15.48 -20.03
C VAL A 102 14.56 16.47 -18.89
N MET A 103 13.57 16.68 -18.01
CA MET A 103 13.64 17.65 -16.91
C MET A 103 14.88 17.40 -16.04
N GLY A 104 15.57 18.49 -15.69
CA GLY A 104 16.76 18.46 -14.81
C GLY A 104 18.07 18.07 -15.49
N HIS A 105 18.07 17.65 -16.77
CA HIS A 105 19.27 17.23 -17.51
C HIS A 105 19.55 18.07 -18.76
N ILE A 106 18.77 19.11 -18.99
CA ILE A 106 18.98 20.01 -20.12
C ILE A 106 20.09 21.01 -19.76
N LYS A 107 21.25 20.87 -20.41
CA LYS A 107 22.38 21.84 -20.29
C LYS A 107 22.12 23.18 -20.96
N HIS A 108 21.10 23.28 -21.83
CA HIS A 108 20.74 24.48 -22.55
C HIS A 108 19.32 24.94 -22.21
N PHE A 109 19.17 26.22 -21.93
CA PHE A 109 17.92 26.86 -21.50
C PHE A 109 16.75 26.73 -22.51
N VAL A 110 17.04 26.37 -23.76
CA VAL A 110 16.05 26.15 -24.83
C VAL A 110 16.32 24.81 -25.51
N THR A 111 15.45 23.84 -25.30
CA THR A 111 15.47 22.58 -26.07
C THR A 111 14.22 22.52 -26.96
N SER A 112 14.37 22.22 -28.25
CA SER A 112 13.24 22.13 -29.16
C SER A 112 12.38 20.89 -28.83
N LYS A 113 11.04 21.00 -28.96
CA LYS A 113 10.10 19.89 -28.79
C LYS A 113 10.50 18.68 -29.66
N LYS A 114 10.94 18.88 -30.89
CA LYS A 114 11.40 17.82 -31.80
C LYS A 114 12.57 17.01 -31.19
N ARG A 115 13.52 17.69 -30.54
CA ARG A 115 14.68 17.04 -29.92
C ARG A 115 14.28 16.23 -28.71
N MET A 116 13.37 16.76 -27.88
CA MET A 116 12.83 16.02 -26.72
C MET A 116 12.06 14.77 -27.17
N ALA A 117 11.18 14.91 -28.18
CA ALA A 117 10.45 13.79 -28.76
C ALA A 117 11.38 12.73 -29.38
N HIS A 118 12.47 13.13 -30.02
CA HIS A 118 13.48 12.22 -30.57
C HIS A 118 14.11 11.35 -29.46
N HIS A 119 14.45 11.93 -28.32
CA HIS A 119 15.00 11.15 -27.19
C HIS A 119 13.99 10.13 -26.66
N VAL A 120 12.72 10.52 -26.50
CA VAL A 120 11.64 9.61 -26.07
C VAL A 120 11.47 8.47 -27.07
N ASN A 121 11.42 8.76 -28.37
CA ASN A 121 11.25 7.73 -29.41
C ASN A 121 12.43 6.75 -29.43
N LYS A 122 13.66 7.23 -29.27
CA LYS A 122 14.85 6.37 -29.16
C LYS A 122 14.77 5.41 -27.96
N LEU A 123 14.26 5.86 -26.83
CA LEU A 123 14.07 5.01 -25.64
C LEU A 123 12.89 4.04 -25.82
N ASN A 124 11.81 4.47 -26.50
CA ASN A 124 10.71 3.58 -26.90
C ASN A 124 11.22 2.41 -27.73
N GLU A 125 11.99 2.67 -28.78
CA GLU A 125 12.58 1.65 -29.66
C GLU A 125 13.51 0.70 -28.87
N LYS A 126 14.38 1.28 -28.05
CA LYS A 126 15.37 0.50 -27.28
C LYS A 126 14.72 -0.43 -26.28
N TYR A 127 13.76 0.03 -25.49
CA TYR A 127 13.21 -0.73 -24.36
C TYR A 127 11.81 -1.31 -24.61
N GLY A 128 11.17 -0.96 -25.73
CA GLY A 128 9.81 -1.39 -26.06
C GLY A 128 8.74 -0.66 -25.24
N LEU A 129 9.06 0.56 -24.79
CA LEU A 129 8.11 1.45 -24.15
C LEU A 129 7.21 2.12 -25.19
N ASN A 130 5.94 2.35 -24.85
CA ASN A 130 4.98 3.02 -25.76
C ASN A 130 4.57 4.38 -25.19
N VAL A 131 5.54 5.28 -24.98
CA VAL A 131 5.28 6.62 -24.48
C VAL A 131 5.08 7.58 -25.63
N THR A 132 3.93 8.29 -25.67
CA THR A 132 3.65 9.36 -26.64
C THR A 132 4.30 10.66 -26.15
N PRO A 133 5.31 11.21 -26.87
CA PRO A 133 6.12 12.33 -26.37
C PRO A 133 5.32 13.59 -26.01
N ASP A 134 4.33 13.95 -26.84
CA ASP A 134 3.57 15.20 -26.71
C ASP A 134 2.33 15.08 -25.82
N LYS A 135 2.01 13.86 -25.34
CA LYS A 135 0.86 13.65 -24.45
C LYS A 135 1.14 14.26 -23.07
N LYS A 136 0.18 15.01 -22.55
CA LYS A 136 0.24 15.59 -21.20
C LYS A 136 0.03 14.51 -20.14
N ILE A 137 0.77 14.61 -19.03
CA ILE A 137 0.73 13.61 -17.95
C ILE A 137 -0.66 13.45 -17.35
N TYR A 138 -1.42 14.54 -17.17
CA TYR A 138 -2.79 14.46 -16.63
C TYR A 138 -3.76 13.67 -17.51
N ASN A 139 -3.46 13.50 -18.81
CA ASN A 139 -4.24 12.70 -19.77
C ASN A 139 -3.75 11.25 -19.90
N MET A 140 -2.74 10.86 -19.12
CA MET A 140 -2.14 9.53 -19.19
C MET A 140 -2.78 8.57 -18.19
N SER A 141 -2.90 7.29 -18.58
CA SER A 141 -3.23 6.20 -17.67
C SER A 141 -2.08 5.99 -16.66
N VAL A 142 -2.36 5.21 -15.62
CA VAL A 142 -1.36 4.87 -14.59
C VAL A 142 -0.16 4.14 -15.20
N SER A 143 -0.41 3.18 -16.10
CA SER A 143 0.65 2.44 -16.80
C SER A 143 1.49 3.31 -17.72
N GLU A 144 0.89 4.29 -18.43
CA GLU A 144 1.62 5.27 -19.21
C GLU A 144 2.50 6.17 -18.33
N LYS A 145 1.98 6.67 -17.21
CA LYS A 145 2.76 7.46 -16.22
C LYS A 145 3.97 6.69 -15.70
N GLN A 146 3.77 5.41 -15.40
CA GLN A 146 4.86 4.54 -14.96
C GLN A 146 5.92 4.36 -16.05
N ALA A 147 5.52 4.16 -17.30
CA ALA A 147 6.46 4.08 -18.41
C ALA A 147 7.28 5.37 -18.58
N VAL A 148 6.68 6.55 -18.34
CA VAL A 148 7.38 7.84 -18.34
C VAL A 148 8.41 7.93 -17.20
N GLU A 149 8.09 7.47 -15.98
CA GLU A 149 9.03 7.44 -14.84
C GLU A 149 10.23 6.51 -15.13
N ILE A 150 9.96 5.31 -15.66
CA ILE A 150 11.00 4.37 -16.07
C ILE A 150 11.88 5.02 -17.14
N MET A 151 11.29 5.63 -18.16
CA MET A 151 12.00 6.32 -19.23
C MET A 151 12.86 7.46 -18.71
N LYS A 152 12.36 8.25 -17.76
CA LYS A 152 13.09 9.32 -17.08
C LYS A 152 14.36 8.80 -16.40
N ALA A 153 14.25 7.67 -15.65
CA ALA A 153 15.40 7.04 -15.02
C ALA A 153 16.48 6.64 -16.05
N PHE A 154 16.09 6.03 -17.18
CA PHE A 154 17.02 5.65 -18.23
C PHE A 154 17.61 6.83 -18.99
N TYR A 155 16.84 7.90 -19.21
CA TYR A 155 17.36 9.14 -19.79
C TYR A 155 18.46 9.75 -18.92
N GLN A 156 18.35 9.58 -17.60
CA GLN A 156 19.34 10.01 -16.61
C GLN A 156 20.55 9.08 -16.51
N GLY A 157 20.58 7.99 -17.27
CA GLY A 157 21.72 7.07 -17.35
C GLY A 157 21.66 5.90 -16.36
N ALA A 158 20.46 5.53 -15.88
CA ALA A 158 20.31 4.41 -14.95
C ALA A 158 20.75 3.09 -15.61
N ASN A 159 21.59 2.34 -14.89
CA ASN A 159 21.95 0.94 -15.14
C ASN A 159 21.32 -0.01 -14.11
N VAL A 160 20.90 0.55 -13.00
CA VAL A 160 20.13 -0.10 -11.93
C VAL A 160 18.77 0.58 -11.84
N LEU A 161 17.70 -0.18 -11.92
CA LEU A 161 16.33 0.32 -11.80
C LEU A 161 15.71 -0.23 -10.52
N ILE A 162 15.30 0.65 -9.62
CA ILE A 162 14.56 0.30 -8.40
C ILE A 162 13.09 0.64 -8.62
N LEU A 163 12.20 -0.32 -8.37
CA LEU A 163 10.75 -0.17 -8.52
C LEU A 163 10.07 -0.44 -7.17
N ASP A 164 9.43 0.58 -6.60
CA ASP A 164 8.72 0.46 -5.31
C ASP A 164 7.23 0.22 -5.55
N GLU A 165 6.77 -1.02 -5.29
CA GLU A 165 5.40 -1.51 -5.48
C GLU A 165 4.81 -1.15 -6.86
N PRO A 166 5.49 -1.50 -7.98
CA PRO A 166 5.13 -1.01 -9.30
C PRO A 166 3.78 -1.49 -9.84
N THR A 167 3.17 -2.47 -9.20
CA THR A 167 1.95 -3.14 -9.66
C THR A 167 0.73 -2.85 -8.76
N ALA A 168 0.88 -1.97 -7.78
CA ALA A 168 -0.16 -1.74 -6.76
C ALA A 168 -1.52 -1.32 -7.34
N VAL A 169 -1.50 -0.59 -8.46
CA VAL A 169 -2.70 0.01 -9.09
C VAL A 169 -2.89 -0.43 -10.56
N LEU A 170 -2.14 -1.43 -11.01
CA LEU A 170 -2.22 -1.96 -12.37
C LEU A 170 -3.20 -3.12 -12.50
N THR A 171 -3.85 -3.20 -13.65
CA THR A 171 -4.63 -4.37 -14.04
C THR A 171 -3.72 -5.57 -14.36
N PRO A 172 -4.22 -6.83 -14.32
CA PRO A 172 -3.43 -8.01 -14.68
C PRO A 172 -2.76 -7.91 -16.07
N GLN A 173 -3.45 -7.33 -17.03
CA GLN A 173 -2.92 -7.14 -18.40
C GLN A 173 -1.75 -6.14 -18.40
N GLU A 174 -1.88 -5.05 -17.66
CA GLU A 174 -0.81 -4.04 -17.51
C GLU A 174 0.39 -4.61 -16.77
N ILE A 175 0.19 -5.48 -15.76
CA ILE A 175 1.27 -6.19 -15.05
C ILE A 175 2.06 -7.07 -16.02
N THR A 176 1.36 -7.84 -16.85
CA THR A 176 1.99 -8.70 -17.87
C THR A 176 2.84 -7.86 -18.84
N ALA A 177 2.30 -6.74 -19.30
CA ALA A 177 3.02 -5.81 -20.19
C ALA A 177 4.26 -5.20 -19.51
N LEU A 178 4.13 -4.76 -18.26
CA LEU A 178 5.26 -4.25 -17.47
C LEU A 178 6.36 -5.30 -17.32
N PHE A 179 6.00 -6.53 -16.97
CA PHE A 179 6.97 -7.61 -16.78
C PHE A 179 7.70 -7.97 -18.09
N ALA A 180 7.01 -7.94 -19.21
CA ALA A 180 7.66 -8.11 -20.52
C ALA A 180 8.71 -7.02 -20.79
N ILE A 181 8.41 -5.77 -20.44
CA ILE A 181 9.35 -4.65 -20.55
C ILE A 181 10.55 -4.87 -19.61
N LEU A 182 10.33 -5.26 -18.37
CA LEU A 182 11.41 -5.48 -17.39
C LEU A 182 12.32 -6.66 -17.81
N ARG A 183 11.76 -7.74 -18.35
CA ARG A 183 12.55 -8.85 -18.91
C ARG A 183 13.44 -8.38 -20.07
N LYS A 184 12.90 -7.58 -20.99
CA LYS A 184 13.66 -6.98 -22.08
C LYS A 184 14.78 -6.06 -21.60
N MET A 185 14.53 -5.29 -20.55
CA MET A 185 15.56 -4.42 -19.92
C MET A 185 16.67 -5.25 -19.29
N LYS A 186 16.32 -6.33 -18.58
CA LYS A 186 17.28 -7.29 -18.03
C LYS A 186 18.16 -7.91 -19.12
N GLU A 187 17.57 -8.36 -20.22
CA GLU A 187 18.30 -8.91 -21.38
C GLU A 187 19.31 -7.91 -21.97
N GLN A 188 19.03 -6.61 -21.82
CA GLN A 188 19.94 -5.52 -22.21
C GLN A 188 20.98 -5.17 -21.14
N GLY A 189 21.06 -5.97 -20.07
CA GLY A 189 22.05 -5.84 -19.00
C GLY A 189 21.66 -4.85 -17.87
N CYS A 190 20.39 -4.42 -17.82
CA CYS A 190 19.90 -3.63 -16.70
C CYS A 190 19.73 -4.52 -15.46
N THR A 191 20.20 -4.05 -14.32
CA THR A 191 19.96 -4.69 -13.01
C THR A 191 18.68 -4.10 -12.41
N ILE A 192 17.78 -4.93 -11.91
CA ILE A 192 16.47 -4.47 -11.44
C ILE A 192 16.24 -4.93 -10.00
N ILE A 193 15.79 -4.01 -9.15
CA ILE A 193 15.34 -4.31 -7.78
C ILE A 193 13.86 -3.98 -7.69
N ILE A 194 13.03 -4.97 -7.38
CA ILE A 194 11.58 -4.81 -7.25
C ILE A 194 11.19 -4.98 -5.79
N ILE A 195 10.50 -3.98 -5.24
CA ILE A 195 9.86 -4.10 -3.94
C ILE A 195 8.41 -4.51 -4.19
N THR A 196 7.99 -5.61 -3.60
CA THR A 196 6.60 -6.06 -3.62
C THR A 196 6.29 -6.92 -2.40
N HIS A 197 5.02 -7.03 -2.08
CA HIS A 197 4.51 -7.98 -1.08
C HIS A 197 3.64 -9.07 -1.75
N LYS A 198 3.52 -9.05 -3.08
CA LYS A 198 2.70 -9.98 -3.86
C LYS A 198 3.53 -11.17 -4.33
N MET A 199 3.27 -12.32 -3.73
CA MET A 199 4.04 -13.55 -3.95
C MET A 199 4.02 -14.01 -5.41
N ALA A 200 2.86 -13.94 -6.09
CA ALA A 200 2.72 -14.33 -7.48
C ALA A 200 3.64 -13.52 -8.42
N GLU A 201 3.80 -12.22 -8.14
CA GLU A 201 4.68 -11.34 -8.91
C GLU A 201 6.15 -11.72 -8.72
N VAL A 202 6.55 -12.00 -7.47
CA VAL A 202 7.91 -12.44 -7.15
C VAL A 202 8.24 -13.71 -7.91
N MET A 203 7.35 -14.69 -7.87
CA MET A 203 7.56 -15.99 -8.54
C MET A 203 7.61 -15.87 -10.07
N ASP A 204 6.94 -14.88 -10.66
CA ASP A 204 6.91 -14.70 -12.11
C ASP A 204 8.14 -13.95 -12.65
N ILE A 205 8.60 -12.89 -11.94
CA ILE A 205 9.57 -11.96 -12.56
C ILE A 205 10.99 -12.05 -11.98
N SER A 206 11.18 -12.48 -10.73
CA SER A 206 12.49 -12.39 -10.07
C SER A 206 13.38 -13.60 -10.28
N ASP A 207 14.69 -13.39 -10.29
CA ASP A 207 15.70 -14.45 -10.26
C ASP A 207 15.99 -14.88 -8.83
N ARG A 208 16.07 -13.91 -7.92
CA ARG A 208 16.33 -14.11 -6.50
C ARG A 208 15.41 -13.25 -5.66
N VAL A 209 15.17 -13.71 -4.45
CA VAL A 209 14.29 -13.04 -3.48
C VAL A 209 15.04 -12.85 -2.19
N THR A 210 15.13 -11.62 -1.73
CA THR A 210 15.58 -11.30 -0.37
C THR A 210 14.38 -10.99 0.50
N VAL A 211 14.23 -11.72 1.59
CA VAL A 211 13.12 -11.55 2.53
C VAL A 211 13.56 -10.69 3.71
N LEU A 212 12.84 -9.58 3.92
CA LEU A 212 13.01 -8.70 5.06
C LEU A 212 11.85 -8.87 6.05
N ARG A 213 12.17 -8.95 7.34
CA ARG A 213 11.19 -9.06 8.42
C ARG A 213 11.64 -8.24 9.63
N LYS A 214 10.78 -7.33 10.12
CA LYS A 214 11.03 -6.49 11.30
C LYS A 214 12.40 -5.77 11.28
N GLY A 215 12.81 -5.31 10.09
CA GLY A 215 14.08 -4.60 9.90
C GLY A 215 15.31 -5.48 9.75
N GLU A 216 15.18 -6.79 9.72
CA GLU A 216 16.30 -7.74 9.56
C GLU A 216 16.18 -8.51 8.23
N CYS A 217 17.32 -8.92 7.66
CA CYS A 217 17.37 -9.80 6.50
C CYS A 217 17.27 -11.27 6.96
N ILE A 218 16.17 -11.94 6.58
CA ILE A 218 15.94 -13.34 6.95
C ILE A 218 16.75 -14.29 6.04
N GLY A 219 16.95 -13.89 4.79
CA GLY A 219 17.74 -14.63 3.83
C GLY A 219 17.46 -14.23 2.40
N THR A 220 18.33 -14.67 1.49
CA THR A 220 18.19 -14.52 0.05
C THR A 220 18.17 -15.90 -0.59
N VAL A 221 17.16 -16.19 -1.39
CA VAL A 221 16.97 -17.48 -2.07
C VAL A 221 16.77 -17.27 -3.57
N LYS A 222 17.09 -18.29 -4.38
CA LYS A 222 16.73 -18.26 -5.81
C LYS A 222 15.25 -18.56 -5.97
N THR A 223 14.58 -17.81 -6.82
CA THR A 223 13.14 -17.98 -7.06
C THR A 223 12.82 -19.37 -7.60
N SER A 224 13.70 -19.94 -8.43
CA SER A 224 13.54 -21.29 -8.98
C SER A 224 13.71 -22.42 -7.96
N GLU A 225 14.28 -22.15 -6.79
CA GLU A 225 14.59 -23.14 -5.75
C GLU A 225 13.67 -23.00 -4.52
N THR A 226 12.65 -22.13 -4.58
CA THR A 226 11.74 -21.85 -3.47
C THR A 226 10.28 -21.95 -3.87
N THR A 227 9.40 -21.95 -2.90
CA THR A 227 7.94 -22.00 -3.10
C THR A 227 7.25 -20.78 -2.45
N PRO A 228 6.04 -20.39 -2.90
CA PRO A 228 5.26 -19.34 -2.24
C PRO A 228 5.06 -19.58 -0.75
N GLN A 229 4.88 -20.83 -0.33
CA GLN A 229 4.72 -21.20 1.07
C GLN A 229 5.99 -20.92 1.88
N GLN A 230 7.16 -21.35 1.39
CA GLN A 230 8.44 -21.09 2.05
C GLN A 230 8.72 -19.59 2.19
N LEU A 231 8.46 -18.80 1.14
CA LEU A 231 8.61 -17.35 1.20
C LEU A 231 7.65 -16.72 2.22
N THR A 232 6.41 -17.22 2.31
CA THR A 232 5.43 -16.78 3.30
C THR A 232 5.91 -17.09 4.72
N GLU A 233 6.44 -18.28 4.95
CA GLU A 233 7.00 -18.68 6.26
C GLU A 233 8.20 -17.79 6.64
N MET A 234 9.08 -17.47 5.70
CA MET A 234 10.19 -16.53 5.93
C MET A 234 9.67 -15.14 6.30
N MET A 235 8.62 -14.66 5.63
CA MET A 235 8.03 -13.34 5.88
C MET A 235 7.37 -13.25 7.25
N VAL A 236 6.55 -14.24 7.60
CA VAL A 236 5.72 -14.23 8.81
C VAL A 236 6.48 -14.79 10.02
N GLY A 237 7.41 -15.73 9.78
CA GLY A 237 8.22 -16.38 10.83
C GLY A 237 7.48 -17.48 11.59
N LYS A 238 6.37 -17.95 11.07
CA LYS A 238 5.60 -19.08 11.57
C LYS A 238 5.14 -19.92 10.38
N ALA A 239 5.00 -21.23 10.57
CA ALA A 239 4.29 -22.05 9.59
C ALA A 239 2.87 -21.48 9.43
N VAL A 240 2.55 -21.04 8.21
CA VAL A 240 1.23 -20.47 7.90
C VAL A 240 0.46 -21.55 7.18
N THR A 241 -0.55 -22.10 7.83
CA THR A 241 -1.60 -22.85 7.15
C THR A 241 -2.44 -21.84 6.34
N LEU A 242 -2.38 -21.93 5.03
CA LEU A 242 -3.21 -21.12 4.12
C LEU A 242 -4.67 -21.57 4.14
N GLU A 243 -4.97 -22.67 4.80
CA GLU A 243 -6.33 -23.13 5.03
C GLU A 243 -6.96 -22.33 6.15
N ILE A 244 -7.81 -21.40 5.77
CA ILE A 244 -8.67 -20.69 6.72
C ILE A 244 -9.81 -21.63 7.07
N GLU A 245 -9.85 -22.11 8.32
CA GLU A 245 -11.04 -22.75 8.85
C GLU A 245 -12.20 -21.75 8.81
N ARG A 246 -13.08 -21.92 7.83
CA ARG A 246 -14.29 -21.11 7.75
C ARG A 246 -15.26 -21.65 8.78
N PRO A 247 -15.72 -20.84 9.74
CA PRO A 247 -16.84 -21.25 10.60
C PRO A 247 -18.02 -21.60 9.69
N GLN A 248 -18.80 -22.59 10.11
CA GLN A 248 -20.01 -22.99 9.38
C GLN A 248 -20.89 -21.76 9.11
N CYS A 249 -21.32 -21.64 7.87
CA CYS A 249 -21.94 -20.46 7.32
C CYS A 249 -23.26 -20.10 7.98
N CYS A 250 -23.59 -18.85 7.87
CA CYS A 250 -24.85 -18.19 8.16
C CYS A 250 -26.09 -18.99 7.69
N ASP A 251 -27.17 -18.89 8.44
CA ASP A 251 -28.49 -19.37 8.01
C ASP A 251 -29.09 -18.37 7.02
N TYR A 252 -29.06 -18.69 5.73
CA TYR A 252 -29.67 -17.89 4.68
C TYR A 252 -31.21 -17.89 4.71
N ASN A 253 -31.83 -18.70 5.56
CA ASN A 253 -33.28 -18.65 5.80
C ASN A 253 -33.63 -17.65 6.93
N ALA A 254 -32.64 -17.15 7.65
CA ALA A 254 -32.81 -16.11 8.64
C ALA A 254 -33.04 -14.74 7.98
N LYS A 255 -33.54 -13.77 8.76
CA LYS A 255 -33.64 -12.40 8.31
C LYS A 255 -32.26 -11.79 8.03
N PRO A 256 -32.08 -11.10 6.89
CA PRO A 256 -30.82 -10.39 6.62
C PRO A 256 -30.49 -9.39 7.74
N MET A 257 -29.24 -9.29 8.10
CA MET A 257 -28.74 -8.26 9.02
C MET A 257 -28.66 -6.89 8.33
N LEU A 258 -28.23 -6.88 7.07
CA LEU A 258 -28.22 -5.69 6.20
C LEU A 258 -28.89 -6.05 4.88
N SER A 259 -29.83 -5.21 4.44
CA SER A 259 -30.48 -5.33 3.12
C SER A 259 -30.35 -4.01 2.38
N VAL A 260 -29.79 -4.05 1.18
CA VAL A 260 -29.66 -2.90 0.28
C VAL A 260 -30.62 -3.13 -0.90
N LYS A 261 -31.51 -2.19 -1.13
CA LYS A 261 -32.60 -2.33 -2.10
C LYS A 261 -32.61 -1.15 -3.07
N ASN A 262 -32.43 -1.44 -4.36
CA ASN A 262 -32.51 -0.48 -5.46
C ASN A 262 -31.63 0.77 -5.25
N LEU A 263 -30.48 0.60 -4.59
CA LEU A 263 -29.60 1.70 -4.22
C LEU A 263 -29.02 2.36 -5.47
N THR A 264 -29.34 3.63 -5.65
CA THR A 264 -28.85 4.47 -6.76
C THR A 264 -28.21 5.73 -6.23
N LYS A 265 -27.04 6.08 -6.77
CA LYS A 265 -26.30 7.31 -6.46
C LYS A 265 -25.88 7.99 -7.74
N LYS A 266 -26.21 9.28 -7.88
CA LYS A 266 -25.72 10.15 -8.96
C LYS A 266 -24.60 11.06 -8.44
N ASN A 267 -23.62 11.33 -9.30
CA ASN A 267 -22.61 12.35 -9.06
C ASN A 267 -23.17 13.76 -9.38
N THR A 268 -22.33 14.78 -9.21
CA THR A 268 -22.68 16.19 -9.50
C THR A 268 -23.04 16.42 -10.97
N ASP A 269 -22.57 15.59 -11.88
CA ASP A 269 -22.81 15.67 -13.32
C ASP A 269 -24.06 14.88 -13.76
N GLY A 270 -24.79 14.29 -12.79
CA GLY A 270 -26.01 13.51 -13.05
C GLY A 270 -25.75 12.08 -13.52
N VAL A 271 -24.50 11.61 -13.56
CA VAL A 271 -24.15 10.24 -13.97
C VAL A 271 -24.31 9.29 -12.78
N ASN A 272 -24.91 8.11 -13.02
CA ASN A 272 -25.05 7.08 -12.00
C ASN A 272 -23.66 6.51 -11.64
N VAL A 273 -23.24 6.70 -10.39
CA VAL A 273 -22.05 6.07 -9.79
C VAL A 273 -22.42 4.70 -9.22
N LEU A 274 -23.61 4.60 -8.64
CA LEU A 274 -24.29 3.36 -8.27
C LEU A 274 -25.62 3.31 -9.00
N ASP A 275 -25.97 2.17 -9.57
CA ASP A 275 -27.19 2.00 -10.36
C ASP A 275 -27.93 0.73 -9.94
N ASN A 276 -29.06 0.92 -9.24
CA ASN A 276 -29.97 -0.16 -8.83
C ASN A 276 -29.26 -1.33 -8.12
N VAL A 277 -28.38 -1.03 -7.15
CA VAL A 277 -27.60 -2.03 -6.41
C VAL A 277 -28.49 -2.73 -5.39
N ASN A 278 -28.50 -4.07 -5.42
CA ASN A 278 -29.31 -4.90 -4.53
C ASN A 278 -28.45 -6.02 -3.97
N PHE A 279 -28.45 -6.21 -2.64
CA PHE A 279 -27.85 -7.38 -1.96
C PHE A 279 -28.29 -7.44 -0.51
N ASP A 280 -28.18 -8.64 0.05
CA ASP A 280 -28.41 -8.94 1.46
C ASP A 280 -27.13 -9.46 2.11
N VAL A 281 -26.95 -9.19 3.41
CA VAL A 281 -25.86 -9.72 4.24
C VAL A 281 -26.45 -10.33 5.49
N TYR A 282 -26.09 -11.58 5.77
CA TYR A 282 -26.62 -12.35 6.86
C TYR A 282 -25.69 -12.33 8.10
N GLY A 283 -26.25 -12.63 9.26
CA GLY A 283 -25.46 -12.69 10.50
C GLY A 283 -24.37 -13.78 10.42
N GLY A 284 -23.11 -13.40 10.60
CA GLY A 284 -21.94 -14.30 10.49
C GLY A 284 -21.38 -14.43 9.09
N GLU A 285 -22.00 -13.79 8.08
CA GLU A 285 -21.49 -13.77 6.70
C GLU A 285 -20.37 -12.76 6.52
N ILE A 286 -19.43 -13.07 5.62
CA ILE A 286 -18.48 -12.13 5.06
C ILE A 286 -18.80 -11.94 3.59
N LEU A 287 -19.42 -10.80 3.25
CA LEU A 287 -19.68 -10.44 1.87
C LEU A 287 -18.49 -9.68 1.28
N GLY A 288 -17.93 -10.19 0.19
CA GLY A 288 -16.90 -9.52 -0.59
C GLY A 288 -17.50 -8.75 -1.77
N VAL A 289 -17.18 -7.47 -1.91
CA VAL A 289 -17.56 -6.64 -3.07
C VAL A 289 -16.33 -6.38 -3.92
N ALA A 290 -16.28 -6.98 -5.11
CA ALA A 290 -15.17 -6.83 -6.04
C ALA A 290 -15.46 -5.77 -7.10
N GLY A 291 -14.44 -5.03 -7.52
CA GLY A 291 -14.52 -4.03 -8.60
C GLY A 291 -13.18 -3.37 -8.83
N ILE A 292 -13.05 -2.73 -9.98
CA ILE A 292 -11.89 -1.86 -10.28
C ILE A 292 -12.04 -0.51 -9.57
N ALA A 293 -10.95 0.24 -9.44
CA ALA A 293 -11.00 1.59 -8.86
C ALA A 293 -12.00 2.48 -9.61
N GLY A 294 -12.86 3.17 -8.87
CA GLY A 294 -13.92 4.01 -9.44
C GLY A 294 -15.23 3.29 -9.80
N SER A 295 -15.38 2.00 -9.41
CA SER A 295 -16.64 1.25 -9.65
C SER A 295 -17.75 1.52 -8.63
N GLY A 296 -17.62 2.55 -7.78
CA GLY A 296 -18.65 2.92 -6.81
C GLY A 296 -18.54 2.22 -5.44
N GLN A 297 -17.53 1.40 -5.21
CA GLN A 297 -17.34 0.68 -3.93
C GLN A 297 -17.20 1.64 -2.75
N LYS A 298 -16.48 2.74 -2.92
CA LYS A 298 -16.30 3.77 -1.90
C LYS A 298 -17.63 4.41 -1.55
N GLU A 299 -18.37 4.87 -2.56
CA GLU A 299 -19.68 5.50 -2.43
C GLU A 299 -20.68 4.55 -1.75
N LEU A 300 -20.68 3.28 -2.12
CA LEU A 300 -21.50 2.25 -1.47
C LEU A 300 -21.22 2.17 0.03
N CYS A 301 -19.96 2.09 0.43
CA CYS A 301 -19.58 2.01 1.83
C CYS A 301 -19.93 3.28 2.61
N GLU A 302 -19.68 4.45 2.02
CA GLU A 302 -19.96 5.74 2.65
C GLU A 302 -21.47 5.94 2.85
N ILE A 303 -22.30 5.50 1.90
CA ILE A 303 -23.76 5.57 2.02
C ILE A 303 -24.26 4.63 3.12
N ILE A 304 -23.78 3.37 3.17
CA ILE A 304 -24.18 2.42 4.22
C ILE A 304 -23.75 2.95 5.61
N ALA A 305 -22.60 3.61 5.71
CA ALA A 305 -22.12 4.22 6.95
C ALA A 305 -22.85 5.53 7.31
N GLY A 306 -23.73 6.04 6.45
CA GLY A 306 -24.41 7.32 6.64
C GLY A 306 -23.53 8.54 6.42
N LEU A 307 -22.36 8.37 5.81
CA LEU A 307 -21.39 9.45 5.50
C LEU A 307 -21.73 10.18 4.21
N ASP A 308 -22.47 9.53 3.30
CA ASP A 308 -22.97 10.11 2.05
C ASP A 308 -24.44 9.74 1.85
N LYS A 309 -25.12 10.45 0.94
CA LYS A 309 -26.54 10.29 0.67
C LYS A 309 -26.78 9.53 -0.63
N MET A 310 -27.70 8.57 -0.61
CA MET A 310 -28.22 7.96 -1.82
C MET A 310 -29.17 8.89 -2.57
N THR A 311 -29.30 8.70 -3.87
CA THR A 311 -30.30 9.40 -4.71
C THR A 311 -31.65 8.69 -4.62
N ASP A 312 -31.64 7.35 -4.67
CA ASP A 312 -32.84 6.51 -4.58
C ASP A 312 -32.52 5.16 -3.96
N GLY A 313 -33.54 4.38 -3.59
CA GLY A 313 -33.42 3.08 -2.94
C GLY A 313 -33.69 3.13 -1.44
N ASP A 314 -33.36 2.03 -0.75
CA ASP A 314 -33.47 1.90 0.70
C ASP A 314 -32.34 1.00 1.25
N ILE A 315 -32.00 1.21 2.52
CA ILE A 315 -31.07 0.37 3.28
C ILE A 315 -31.73 0.03 4.61
N GLU A 316 -31.87 -1.25 4.87
CA GLU A 316 -32.39 -1.76 6.14
C GLU A 316 -31.26 -2.44 6.93
N PHE A 317 -31.16 -2.15 8.21
CA PHE A 317 -30.27 -2.83 9.15
C PHE A 317 -31.12 -3.48 10.25
N ASP A 318 -31.01 -4.80 10.37
CA ASP A 318 -31.86 -5.64 11.25
C ASP A 318 -33.36 -5.39 11.07
N GLY A 319 -33.76 -4.99 9.84
CA GLY A 319 -35.12 -4.68 9.40
C GLY A 319 -35.60 -3.27 9.68
N ASP A 320 -34.78 -2.43 10.24
CA ASP A 320 -35.04 -1.00 10.40
C ASP A 320 -34.40 -0.21 9.28
N SER A 321 -35.18 0.63 8.59
CA SER A 321 -34.62 1.52 7.56
C SER A 321 -33.67 2.54 8.19
N ILE A 322 -32.49 2.65 7.59
CA ILE A 322 -31.47 3.65 7.93
C ILE A 322 -31.35 4.74 6.86
N LYS A 323 -32.26 4.76 5.89
CA LYS A 323 -32.30 5.74 4.79
C LYS A 323 -32.28 7.17 5.32
N GLY A 324 -31.29 7.95 4.86
CA GLY A 324 -31.18 9.38 5.17
C GLY A 324 -30.79 9.69 6.63
N LEU A 325 -30.48 8.69 7.42
CA LEU A 325 -29.95 8.89 8.77
C LEU A 325 -28.47 9.30 8.70
N ASP A 326 -28.08 10.24 9.56
CA ASP A 326 -26.68 10.54 9.79
C ASP A 326 -26.02 9.46 10.69
N PRO A 327 -24.68 9.38 10.76
CA PRO A 327 -24.01 8.37 11.58
C PRO A 327 -24.41 8.43 13.07
N ARG A 328 -24.73 9.60 13.60
CA ARG A 328 -25.16 9.77 15.01
C ARG A 328 -26.57 9.20 15.23
N ALA A 329 -27.46 9.39 14.29
CA ALA A 329 -28.82 8.84 14.34
C ALA A 329 -28.80 7.30 14.23
N ILE A 330 -27.92 6.75 13.38
CA ILE A 330 -27.69 5.31 13.27
C ILE A 330 -27.20 4.73 14.62
N ILE A 331 -26.21 5.36 15.25
CA ILE A 331 -25.69 4.94 16.56
C ILE A 331 -26.78 5.03 17.65
N ARG A 332 -27.63 6.10 17.66
CA ARG A 332 -28.73 6.26 18.63
C ARG A 332 -29.79 5.16 18.50
N LYS A 333 -29.98 4.57 17.34
CA LYS A 333 -30.84 3.40 17.13
C LYS A 333 -30.25 2.09 17.70
N GLY A 334 -29.06 2.14 18.31
CA GLY A 334 -28.35 0.97 18.81
C GLY A 334 -27.60 0.19 17.75
N ILE A 335 -27.56 0.71 16.53
CA ILE A 335 -26.84 0.06 15.43
C ILE A 335 -25.37 0.44 15.54
N SER A 336 -24.55 -0.50 15.98
CA SER A 336 -23.10 -0.32 16.06
C SER A 336 -22.45 -0.81 14.78
N MET A 337 -22.01 0.12 13.95
CA MET A 337 -21.23 -0.16 12.74
C MET A 337 -19.79 0.34 12.91
N SER A 338 -18.84 -0.48 12.49
CA SER A 338 -17.43 -0.11 12.37
C SER A 338 -17.09 0.15 10.92
N PHE A 339 -16.53 1.30 10.65
CA PHE A 339 -16.08 1.70 9.33
C PHE A 339 -14.56 1.80 9.30
N VAL A 340 -13.94 0.99 8.45
CA VAL A 340 -12.48 1.01 8.22
C VAL A 340 -12.23 1.58 6.82
N PRO A 341 -11.96 2.90 6.71
CA PRO A 341 -11.77 3.55 5.41
C PRO A 341 -10.43 3.19 4.77
N GLU A 342 -10.35 3.40 3.46
CA GLU A 342 -9.09 3.32 2.72
C GLU A 342 -8.09 4.37 3.21
N ASP A 343 -8.54 5.64 3.35
CA ASP A 343 -7.74 6.70 3.98
C ASP A 343 -7.79 6.59 5.50
N ARG A 344 -6.79 5.91 6.04
CA ARG A 344 -6.69 5.59 7.46
C ARG A 344 -6.49 6.81 8.35
N LEU A 345 -5.75 7.82 7.87
CA LEU A 345 -5.39 9.02 8.64
C LEU A 345 -6.28 10.23 8.34
N GLY A 346 -6.97 10.25 7.19
CA GLY A 346 -7.92 11.31 6.85
C GLY A 346 -9.31 11.06 7.42
N MET A 347 -9.76 9.80 7.41
CA MET A 347 -11.12 9.42 7.81
C MET A 347 -11.17 8.47 9.02
N GLY A 348 -10.15 7.62 9.20
CA GLY A 348 -10.15 6.58 10.23
C GLY A 348 -9.61 7.04 11.57
N LEU A 349 -8.45 7.66 11.60
CA LEU A 349 -7.70 8.07 12.79
C LEU A 349 -7.28 9.54 12.67
N VAL A 350 -7.09 10.18 13.82
CA VAL A 350 -6.54 11.55 13.88
C VAL A 350 -5.01 11.47 13.92
N ALA A 351 -4.37 11.81 12.81
CA ALA A 351 -2.94 11.66 12.59
C ALA A 351 -2.05 12.29 13.68
N GLY A 352 -2.43 13.45 14.20
CA GLY A 352 -1.68 14.21 15.22
C GLY A 352 -1.86 13.71 16.65
N MET A 353 -2.82 12.81 16.91
CA MET A 353 -3.09 12.29 18.24
C MET A 353 -2.30 11.01 18.54
N SER A 354 -2.15 10.69 19.83
CA SER A 354 -1.56 9.44 20.30
C SER A 354 -2.46 8.23 20.00
N ILE A 355 -1.92 7.02 20.12
CA ILE A 355 -2.70 5.77 20.06
C ILE A 355 -3.80 5.83 21.12
N THR A 356 -3.47 6.15 22.38
CA THR A 356 -4.41 6.27 23.49
C THR A 356 -5.62 7.15 23.15
N ASN A 357 -5.36 8.35 22.62
CA ASN A 357 -6.44 9.28 22.30
C ASN A 357 -7.28 8.82 21.12
N ASN A 358 -6.65 8.19 20.10
CA ASN A 358 -7.37 7.64 18.95
C ASN A 358 -8.29 6.48 19.34
N VAL A 359 -7.87 5.63 20.28
CA VAL A 359 -8.64 4.45 20.68
C VAL A 359 -9.96 4.85 21.37
N ILE A 360 -9.97 5.94 22.14
CA ILE A 360 -11.18 6.38 22.86
C ILE A 360 -12.08 7.33 22.09
N LEU A 361 -11.71 7.75 20.86
CA LEU A 361 -12.49 8.74 20.08
C LEU A 361 -13.98 8.41 19.91
N LYS A 362 -14.35 7.13 19.90
CA LYS A 362 -15.75 6.70 19.77
C LYS A 362 -16.41 6.35 21.10
N SER A 363 -15.63 6.22 22.18
CA SER A 363 -16.11 5.74 23.48
C SER A 363 -15.99 6.75 24.63
N TYR A 364 -15.47 7.94 24.36
CA TYR A 364 -15.26 8.97 25.41
C TYR A 364 -16.56 9.40 26.13
N ASN A 365 -17.71 9.27 25.48
CA ASN A 365 -19.03 9.63 26.02
C ASN A 365 -19.68 8.56 26.89
N HIS A 366 -19.06 7.39 27.06
CA HIS A 366 -19.65 6.31 27.89
C HIS A 366 -19.54 6.56 29.40
N ASN A 367 -18.64 7.45 29.82
CA ASN A 367 -18.53 7.85 31.22
C ASN A 367 -19.34 9.11 31.49
N PRO A 368 -20.28 9.07 32.45
CA PRO A 368 -21.03 10.26 32.86
C PRO A 368 -20.11 11.21 33.67
N GLY A 369 -19.51 12.17 33.01
CA GLY A 369 -18.67 13.17 33.67
C GLY A 369 -17.99 14.12 32.68
N PRO A 370 -17.51 15.28 33.14
CA PRO A 370 -16.85 16.26 32.28
C PRO A 370 -15.40 15.89 31.92
N PHE A 371 -14.87 14.81 32.48
CA PHE A 371 -13.48 14.39 32.28
C PHE A 371 -13.37 13.04 31.60
N ILE A 372 -12.36 12.90 30.73
CA ILE A 372 -12.01 11.65 30.08
C ILE A 372 -11.28 10.74 31.09
N ASP A 373 -11.67 9.47 31.20
CA ASP A 373 -10.95 8.49 32.01
C ASP A 373 -9.63 8.10 31.33
N SER A 374 -8.58 8.81 31.70
CA SER A 374 -7.24 8.59 31.14
C SER A 374 -6.64 7.23 31.52
N LYS A 375 -7.03 6.66 32.68
CA LYS A 375 -6.55 5.34 33.11
C LYS A 375 -7.16 4.23 32.27
N PHE A 376 -8.46 4.29 32.04
CA PHE A 376 -9.17 3.36 31.16
C PHE A 376 -8.64 3.47 29.73
N ALA A 377 -8.48 4.70 29.21
CA ALA A 377 -7.95 4.94 27.85
C ALA A 377 -6.56 4.31 27.65
N LYS A 378 -5.66 4.50 28.63
CA LYS A 378 -4.31 3.93 28.58
C LYS A 378 -4.34 2.41 28.63
N LYS A 379 -5.09 1.81 29.56
CA LYS A 379 -5.24 0.36 29.67
C LYS A 379 -5.79 -0.27 28.40
N LEU A 380 -6.81 0.35 27.81
CA LEU A 380 -7.39 -0.09 26.55
C LEU A 380 -6.39 -0.03 25.40
N ALA A 381 -5.62 1.06 25.30
CA ALA A 381 -4.59 1.20 24.28
C ALA A 381 -3.47 0.15 24.43
N GLU A 382 -3.04 -0.14 25.67
CA GLU A 382 -2.06 -1.18 25.97
C GLU A 382 -2.57 -2.57 25.56
N GLN A 383 -3.84 -2.86 25.84
CA GLN A 383 -4.47 -4.12 25.44
C GLN A 383 -4.54 -4.26 23.90
N ILE A 384 -4.98 -3.21 23.19
CA ILE A 384 -5.04 -3.23 21.72
C ILE A 384 -3.64 -3.37 21.13
N VAL A 385 -2.63 -2.70 21.67
CA VAL A 385 -1.25 -2.82 21.22
C VAL A 385 -0.75 -4.27 21.36
N HIS A 386 -1.06 -4.91 22.46
CA HIS A 386 -0.71 -6.31 22.71
C HIS A 386 -1.49 -7.28 21.79
N ASP A 387 -2.82 -7.18 21.75
CA ASP A 387 -3.69 -8.15 21.07
C ASP A 387 -3.52 -8.13 19.55
N PHE A 388 -3.16 -6.96 18.99
CA PHE A 388 -2.93 -6.78 17.55
C PHE A 388 -1.44 -6.74 17.16
N ASP A 389 -0.53 -7.04 18.10
CA ASP A 389 0.93 -7.01 17.88
C ASP A 389 1.36 -5.71 17.16
N ILE A 390 0.99 -4.56 17.77
CA ILE A 390 1.31 -3.24 17.22
C ILE A 390 2.72 -2.85 17.64
N TYR A 391 3.59 -2.66 16.66
CA TYR A 391 4.96 -2.23 16.94
C TYR A 391 5.00 -0.71 17.16
N THR A 392 5.19 -0.30 18.41
CA THR A 392 5.24 1.10 18.84
C THR A 392 6.14 1.27 20.08
N PRO A 393 6.85 2.42 20.21
CA PRO A 393 7.63 2.71 21.43
C PRO A 393 6.76 2.85 22.68
N SER A 394 5.55 3.38 22.54
CA SER A 394 4.60 3.55 23.65
C SER A 394 3.18 3.83 23.13
N VAL A 395 2.16 3.64 23.98
CA VAL A 395 0.76 3.98 23.65
C VAL A 395 0.52 5.49 23.50
N ASN A 396 1.44 6.32 23.99
CA ASN A 396 1.40 7.77 23.83
C ASN A 396 2.05 8.24 22.52
N TYR A 397 2.58 7.32 21.72
CA TYR A 397 3.22 7.64 20.44
C TYR A 397 2.19 8.15 19.44
N THR A 398 2.57 9.17 18.67
CA THR A 398 1.68 9.81 17.67
C THR A 398 1.44 8.89 16.49
N VAL A 399 0.18 8.67 16.13
CA VAL A 399 -0.21 7.68 15.10
C VAL A 399 0.43 7.93 13.75
N LYS A 400 0.57 9.20 13.31
CA LYS A 400 1.22 9.54 12.02
C LYS A 400 2.68 9.09 11.90
N LYS A 401 3.34 8.77 13.02
CA LYS A 401 4.72 8.29 13.04
C LYS A 401 4.83 6.76 12.98
N LEU A 402 3.71 6.06 13.02
CA LEU A 402 3.66 4.60 12.87
C LEU A 402 3.78 4.20 11.40
N SER A 403 4.22 2.97 11.15
CA SER A 403 4.13 2.39 9.81
C SER A 403 2.67 2.19 9.37
N GLY A 404 2.40 2.17 8.07
CA GLY A 404 1.04 2.00 7.54
C GLY A 404 0.33 0.75 8.07
N GLY A 405 1.03 -0.37 8.24
CA GLY A 405 0.48 -1.59 8.83
C GLY A 405 0.11 -1.41 10.31
N ASN A 406 0.95 -0.72 11.10
CA ASN A 406 0.64 -0.45 12.51
C ASN A 406 -0.51 0.55 12.65
N ILE A 407 -0.62 1.55 11.77
CA ILE A 407 -1.78 2.46 11.71
C ILE A 407 -3.06 1.65 11.47
N GLN A 408 -3.04 0.69 10.54
CA GLN A 408 -4.17 -0.19 10.26
C GLN A 408 -4.55 -1.06 11.46
N LYS A 409 -3.56 -1.62 12.15
CA LYS A 409 -3.77 -2.43 13.36
C LYS A 409 -4.40 -1.60 14.50
N VAL A 410 -3.97 -0.34 14.70
CA VAL A 410 -4.61 0.58 15.67
C VAL A 410 -6.07 0.82 15.32
N LEU A 411 -6.36 1.09 14.03
CA LEU A 411 -7.71 1.33 13.56
C LEU A 411 -8.59 0.08 13.75
N LEU A 412 -8.14 -1.08 13.27
CA LEU A 412 -8.86 -2.34 13.41
C LEU A 412 -9.08 -2.71 14.88
N GLY A 413 -8.04 -2.58 15.72
CA GLY A 413 -8.13 -2.86 17.14
C GLY A 413 -9.19 -2.02 17.85
N ARG A 414 -9.24 -0.70 17.54
CA ARG A 414 -10.30 0.18 18.03
C ARG A 414 -11.69 -0.29 17.60
N GLU A 415 -11.86 -0.54 16.30
CA GLU A 415 -13.17 -0.90 15.75
C GLU A 415 -13.67 -2.25 16.25
N ILE A 416 -12.79 -3.25 16.35
CA ILE A 416 -13.14 -4.59 16.85
C ILE A 416 -13.42 -4.57 18.35
N TRP A 417 -12.65 -3.81 19.11
CA TRP A 417 -12.84 -3.73 20.57
C TRP A 417 -14.20 -3.14 20.96
N LEU A 418 -14.74 -2.23 20.17
CA LEU A 418 -16.08 -1.66 20.36
C LEU A 418 -17.20 -2.69 20.17
N SER A 419 -16.88 -3.91 19.74
CA SER A 419 -17.81 -5.01 19.52
C SER A 419 -19.00 -4.63 18.62
N PRO A 420 -18.72 -4.18 17.39
CA PRO A 420 -19.75 -3.74 16.48
C PRO A 420 -20.67 -4.89 16.07
N GLN A 421 -21.93 -4.57 15.75
CA GLN A 421 -22.86 -5.52 15.14
C GLN A 421 -22.50 -5.83 13.69
N GLY A 422 -21.86 -4.86 13.01
CA GLY A 422 -21.33 -5.02 11.65
C GLY A 422 -20.01 -4.28 11.47
N VAL A 423 -19.13 -4.81 10.64
CA VAL A 423 -17.86 -4.19 10.26
C VAL A 423 -17.85 -3.96 8.77
N ILE A 424 -17.63 -2.71 8.35
CA ILE A 424 -17.41 -2.32 6.95
C ILE A 424 -15.92 -2.05 6.79
N ASN A 425 -15.25 -2.84 5.95
CA ASN A 425 -13.85 -2.65 5.63
C ASN A 425 -13.70 -2.20 4.17
N ALA A 426 -13.46 -0.91 3.95
CA ALA A 426 -13.34 -0.32 2.62
C ALA A 426 -11.98 -0.58 1.95
N ALA A 427 -10.96 -0.97 2.71
CA ALA A 427 -9.64 -1.34 2.13
C ALA A 427 -9.64 -2.74 1.48
N SER A 428 -10.55 -3.61 1.91
CA SER A 428 -11.02 -4.82 1.25
C SER A 428 -12.45 -5.01 1.79
N LEU A 429 -13.44 -4.77 0.95
CA LEU A 429 -14.83 -4.73 1.36
C LEU A 429 -15.28 -6.08 1.94
N HIS A 430 -15.24 -6.17 3.25
CA HIS A 430 -15.81 -7.28 3.99
C HIS A 430 -16.80 -6.73 5.02
N ILE A 431 -18.04 -7.16 4.95
CA ILE A 431 -19.05 -6.89 5.97
C ILE A 431 -19.21 -8.16 6.78
N SER A 432 -18.86 -8.14 8.07
CA SER A 432 -18.97 -9.31 8.94
C SER A 432 -19.54 -8.98 10.31
N ARG A 433 -20.28 -9.92 10.89
CA ARG A 433 -20.68 -9.87 12.29
C ARG A 433 -19.63 -10.60 13.13
N LEU A 434 -18.97 -9.89 14.02
CA LEU A 434 -18.13 -10.51 15.05
C LEU A 434 -19.01 -11.00 16.19
N SER A 435 -19.25 -12.32 16.27
CA SER A 435 -19.89 -12.91 17.42
C SER A 435 -18.90 -13.00 18.58
N ARG A 436 -19.12 -12.27 19.67
CA ARG A 436 -18.43 -12.57 20.94
C ARG A 436 -18.96 -13.89 21.49
N LYS A 437 -18.10 -14.90 21.64
CA LYS A 437 -18.31 -15.89 22.70
C LYS A 437 -18.10 -15.15 24.03
N ARG A 438 -19.17 -14.91 24.75
CA ARG A 438 -19.09 -14.55 26.17
C ARG A 438 -18.58 -15.82 26.88
N SER A 439 -17.35 -15.78 27.37
CA SER A 439 -16.87 -16.68 28.43
C SER A 439 -17.20 -16.08 29.77
#